data_02fdb5bceb8d94b24bcc4b88241ff959
#
_entry.id   02fdb5bceb8d94b24bcc4b88241ff959
#
_cell.length_a   1.000
_cell.length_b   1.000
_cell.length_c   1.000
_cell.angle_alpha   90.00
_cell.angle_beta   90.00
_cell.angle_gamma   90.00
#
_symmetry.space_group_name_H-M   'P 1'
#
loop_
_entity.id
_entity.type
_entity.pdbx_description
1 polymer ?
#
loop_
_entity_poly.entity_id
_entity_poly.type
_entity_poly.pdbx_seq_one_letter_code
_entity_poly.pdbx_strand_id
1 'polypeptide(L)'
;MAASREAAPNERNTVAEEVRAEMVANVWKVVVSQGDSVEEGDTLVILESMKMEIPVVTESAGTVSELKVGEGDVVQEGDVIAVIT
;
A
#
# COMPACT_ATOMS: atom_id res chain seq x y z
N MET A 1 -11.02 -8.40 26.71
CA MET A 1 -10.46 -8.74 26.17
C MET A 1 -9.83 -8.61 25.74
N ALA A 2 -10.16 -8.43 25.94
CA ALA A 2 -9.50 -8.61 25.20
C ALA A 2 -8.99 -8.39 24.86
N ALA A 3 -9.38 -8.27 25.05
CA ALA A 3 -8.80 -8.47 24.37
C ALA A 3 -8.25 -8.30 24.09
N SER A 4 -8.51 -8.24 24.33
CA SER A 4 -7.84 -8.52 23.74
C SER A 4 -7.18 -8.38 23.57
N ARG A 5 -7.53 -8.28 23.89
CA ARG A 5 -6.86 -8.58 23.51
C ARG A 5 -5.97 -8.67 23.20
N GLU A 6 -6.10 -8.73 23.35
CA GLU A 6 -5.24 -9.15 22.88
C GLU A 6 -4.55 -9.14 22.24
N ALA A 7 -4.83 -9.01 22.49
CA ALA A 7 -4.14 -9.29 21.61
C ALA A 7 -3.62 -9.29 21.13
N ALA A 8 -3.91 -9.22 21.30
CA ALA A 8 -3.37 -9.47 20.52
C ALA A 8 -2.80 -9.41 20.10
N PRO A 9 -2.95 -9.51 20.24
CA PRO A 9 -2.35 -9.55 19.55
C PRO A 9 -1.95 -9.48 19.05
N ASN A 10 -2.47 -9.53 19.08
CA ASN A 10 -2.13 -9.68 18.37
C ASN A 10 -2.03 -9.50 18.14
N GLU A 11 -2.36 -9.34 18.16
CA GLU A 11 -2.28 -9.27 17.76
C GLU A 11 -2.06 -8.88 17.55
N ARG A 12 -2.62 -8.82 17.78
CA ARG A 12 -2.42 -8.61 17.44
C ARG A 12 -2.06 -8.21 16.83
N ASN A 13 -3.02 -8.32 17.08
CA ASN A 13 -2.13 -7.83 16.39
C ASN A 13 -2.19 -7.50 14.94
N THR A 14 -3.06 -6.82 14.40
CA THR A 14 -3.01 -6.48 13.02
C THR A 14 -2.56 -5.04 12.87
N VAL A 15 -1.29 -4.90 12.56
CA VAL A 15 -0.74 -3.58 12.33
C VAL A 15 -0.95 -3.27 10.85
N ALA A 16 -1.64 -2.16 10.57
CA ALA A 16 -1.80 -1.71 9.20
C ALA A 16 -0.44 -1.25 8.68
N GLU A 17 -0.11 -1.68 7.47
CA GLU A 17 1.11 -1.25 6.83
C GLU A 17 0.79 -0.14 5.84
N GLU A 18 1.45 1.00 5.99
CA GLU A 18 1.30 2.11 5.06
C GLU A 18 2.37 1.98 4.00
N VAL A 19 1.95 1.78 2.77
CA VAL A 19 2.87 1.73 1.63
C VAL A 19 3.04 3.15 1.13
N ARG A 20 4.27 3.66 1.16
CA ARG A 20 4.55 5.06 0.86
C ARG A 20 5.40 5.17 -0.38
N ALA A 21 5.24 6.30 -1.07
CA ALA A 21 6.10 6.62 -2.20
C ALA A 21 7.49 6.98 -1.69
N GLU A 22 8.51 6.58 -2.44
CA GLU A 22 9.89 6.86 -2.05
C GLU A 22 10.49 7.98 -2.88
N MET A 23 9.71 8.57 -3.78
CA MET A 23 10.19 9.63 -4.65
C MET A 23 9.01 10.39 -5.23
N VAL A 24 9.30 11.55 -5.80
CA VAL A 24 8.29 12.30 -6.55
C VAL A 24 8.06 11.58 -7.88
N ALA A 25 6.81 11.26 -8.17
CA ALA A 25 6.48 10.53 -9.39
C ALA A 25 5.00 10.69 -9.72
N ASN A 26 4.62 10.25 -10.91
CA ASN A 26 3.22 10.20 -11.32
C ASN A 26 2.72 8.78 -11.18
N VAL A 27 1.47 8.63 -10.78
CA VAL A 27 0.84 7.31 -10.74
C VAL A 27 0.42 6.97 -12.17
N TRP A 28 1.17 6.06 -12.80
CA TRP A 28 0.92 5.68 -14.17
C TRP A 28 -0.20 4.66 -14.27
N LYS A 29 -0.22 3.72 -13.33
CA LYS A 29 -1.24 2.68 -13.35
C LYS A 29 -1.51 2.20 -11.93
N VAL A 30 -2.79 1.94 -11.64
CA VAL A 30 -3.21 1.33 -10.38
C VAL A 30 -3.57 -0.12 -10.71
N VAL A 31 -2.87 -1.05 -10.06
CA VAL A 31 -3.00 -2.48 -10.36
C VAL A 31 -4.06 -3.13 -9.48
N VAL A 32 -4.23 -2.63 -8.25
CA VAL A 32 -5.16 -3.21 -7.28
C VAL A 32 -6.26 -2.22 -6.96
N SER A 33 -7.31 -2.72 -6.32
CA SER A 33 -8.44 -1.89 -5.87
C SER A 33 -8.60 -2.05 -4.37
N GLN A 34 -9.23 -1.06 -3.76
CA GLN A 34 -9.57 -1.14 -2.35
C GLN A 34 -10.43 -2.38 -2.12
N GLY A 35 -10.06 -3.17 -1.13
CA GLY A 35 -10.72 -4.43 -0.82
C GLY A 35 -10.06 -5.65 -1.41
N ASP A 36 -9.07 -5.46 -2.30
CA ASP A 36 -8.37 -6.60 -2.90
C ASP A 36 -7.46 -7.28 -1.89
N SER A 37 -7.32 -8.58 -2.06
CA SER A 37 -6.37 -9.38 -1.29
C SER A 37 -5.03 -9.37 -2.00
N VAL A 38 -3.95 -9.15 -1.26
CA VAL A 38 -2.61 -9.09 -1.85
C VAL A 38 -1.67 -9.96 -1.04
N GLU A 39 -0.58 -10.35 -1.68
CA GLU A 39 0.48 -11.13 -1.05
C GLU A 39 1.77 -10.35 -1.10
N GLU A 40 2.71 -10.75 -0.25
CA GLU A 40 4.00 -10.12 -0.21
C GLU A 40 4.61 -10.11 -1.62
N GLY A 41 5.06 -8.94 -2.05
CA GLY A 41 5.66 -8.79 -3.37
C GLY A 41 4.69 -8.42 -4.49
N ASP A 42 3.39 -8.40 -4.20
CA ASP A 42 2.42 -8.02 -5.22
C ASP A 42 2.56 -6.53 -5.55
N THR A 43 2.42 -6.21 -6.82
CA THR A 43 2.48 -4.82 -7.26
C THR A 43 1.15 -4.14 -6.99
N LEU A 44 1.21 -2.99 -6.32
CA LEU A 44 0.01 -2.22 -6.00
C LEU A 44 -0.25 -1.16 -7.06
N VAL A 45 0.75 -0.39 -7.38
CA VAL A 45 0.66 0.66 -8.40
C VAL A 45 1.99 0.71 -9.14
N ILE A 46 1.96 1.34 -10.31
CA ILE A 46 3.18 1.59 -11.07
C ILE A 46 3.33 3.11 -11.17
N LEU A 47 4.45 3.60 -10.70
CA LEU A 47 4.77 5.02 -10.78
C LEU A 47 5.65 5.26 -12.00
N GLU A 48 5.59 6.48 -12.52
CA GLU A 48 6.45 6.88 -13.61
C GLU A 48 7.23 8.11 -13.18
N SER A 49 8.55 8.05 -13.35
CA SER A 49 9.44 9.16 -13.07
C SER A 49 10.58 9.10 -14.06
N MET A 50 10.86 10.21 -14.70
CA MET A 50 11.98 10.33 -15.65
C MET A 50 11.93 9.25 -16.72
N LYS A 51 10.72 8.95 -17.22
CA LYS A 51 10.47 7.97 -18.27
C LYS A 51 10.77 6.54 -17.84
N MET A 52 10.82 6.30 -16.54
CA MET A 52 11.00 4.95 -15.99
C MET A 52 9.74 4.54 -15.26
N GLU A 53 9.37 3.28 -15.39
CA GLU A 53 8.24 2.71 -14.68
C GLU A 53 8.76 2.04 -13.43
N ILE A 54 8.20 2.42 -12.30
CA ILE A 54 8.69 1.97 -11.00
C ILE A 54 7.52 1.28 -10.30
N PRO A 55 7.55 -0.06 -10.15
CA PRO A 55 6.48 -0.75 -9.45
C PRO A 55 6.60 -0.52 -7.94
N VAL A 56 5.46 -0.27 -7.31
CA VAL A 56 5.38 -0.18 -5.87
C VAL A 56 4.73 -1.47 -5.39
N VAL A 57 5.47 -2.24 -4.61
CA VAL A 57 5.02 -3.54 -4.16
C VAL A 57 4.76 -3.49 -2.65
N THR A 58 3.85 -4.36 -2.20
CA THR A 58 3.62 -4.49 -0.77
C THR A 58 4.65 -5.45 -0.18
N GLU A 59 5.05 -5.16 1.06
CA GLU A 59 5.97 -6.03 1.78
C GLU A 59 5.24 -6.98 2.72
N SER A 60 3.91 -6.90 2.74
CA SER A 60 3.10 -7.73 3.63
C SER A 60 1.90 -8.26 2.90
N ALA A 61 1.50 -9.48 3.21
CA ALA A 61 0.24 -10.03 2.73
C ALA A 61 -0.90 -9.43 3.53
N GLY A 62 -2.04 -9.25 2.89
CA GLY A 62 -3.21 -8.73 3.57
C GLY A 62 -4.24 -8.24 2.59
N THR A 63 -5.03 -7.27 3.03
CA THR A 63 -6.09 -6.68 2.23
C THR A 63 -5.81 -5.20 2.07
N VAL A 64 -6.06 -4.68 0.88
CA VAL A 64 -5.93 -3.24 0.62
C VAL A 64 -7.12 -2.57 1.31
N SER A 65 -6.89 -2.07 2.52
CA SER A 65 -7.96 -1.44 3.28
C SER A 65 -8.25 -0.03 2.78
N GLU A 66 -7.23 0.66 2.26
CA GLU A 66 -7.40 1.98 1.66
C GLU A 66 -6.44 2.11 0.49
N LEU A 67 -6.95 2.67 -0.58
CA LEU A 67 -6.12 3.05 -1.73
C LEU A 67 -6.19 4.57 -1.82
N LYS A 68 -5.07 5.23 -1.60
CA LYS A 68 -5.04 6.68 -1.43
C LYS A 68 -4.77 7.44 -2.72
N VAL A 69 -4.42 6.75 -3.79
CA VAL A 69 -4.03 7.40 -5.04
C VAL A 69 -4.81 6.80 -6.20
N GLY A 70 -4.90 7.54 -7.29
CA GLY A 70 -5.50 7.08 -8.53
C GLY A 70 -4.58 7.38 -9.70
N GLU A 71 -4.92 6.80 -10.84
CA GLU A 71 -4.13 7.02 -12.05
C GLU A 71 -4.13 8.51 -12.39
N GLY A 72 -2.95 9.02 -12.70
CA GLY A 72 -2.77 10.42 -13.02
C GLY A 72 -2.39 11.29 -11.83
N ASP A 73 -2.46 10.76 -10.62
CA ASP A 73 -2.07 11.53 -9.45
C ASP A 73 -0.56 11.70 -9.39
N VAL A 74 -0.14 12.80 -8.77
CA VAL A 74 1.28 13.05 -8.49
C VAL A 74 1.51 12.74 -7.02
N VAL A 75 2.52 11.95 -6.74
CA VAL A 75 2.90 11.62 -5.36
C VAL A 75 4.27 12.20 -5.06
N GLN A 76 4.52 12.43 -3.77
CA GLN A 76 5.79 12.92 -3.29
C GLN A 76 6.35 11.93 -2.30
N GLU A 77 7.65 12.05 -2.02
CA GLU A 77 8.29 11.17 -1.06
C GLU A 77 7.53 11.22 0.27
N GLY A 78 7.20 10.05 0.79
CA GLY A 78 6.47 9.95 2.05
C GLY A 78 4.96 9.89 1.92
N ASP A 79 4.42 10.18 0.73
CA ASP A 79 2.95 10.11 0.54
C ASP A 79 2.49 8.67 0.66
N VAL A 80 1.37 8.48 1.37
CA VAL A 80 0.80 7.14 1.53
C VAL A 80 0.07 6.77 0.25
N ILE A 81 0.45 5.63 -0.33
CA ILE A 81 -0.16 5.13 -1.55
C ILE A 81 -1.33 4.21 -1.21
N ALA A 82 -1.12 3.32 -0.27
CA ALA A 82 -2.15 2.35 0.12
C ALA A 82 -1.90 1.90 1.55
N VAL A 83 -2.94 1.38 2.17
CA VAL A 83 -2.84 0.80 3.51
C VAL A 83 -3.25 -0.67 3.40
N ILE A 84 -2.39 -1.54 3.90
CA ILE A 84 -2.59 -2.99 3.88
C ILE A 84 -2.86 -3.46 5.31
N THR A 85 -3.92 -4.17 5.51
CA THR A 85 -4.26 -4.72 6.84
C THR A 85 -4.51 -6.21 6.82
#